data_1de803961490afebaad03f8290e97deb
#
_entry.id   1de803961490afebaad03f8290e97deb
#
_cell.length_a   1.000
_cell.length_b   1.000
_cell.length_c   1.000
_cell.angle_alpha   90.00
_cell.angle_beta   90.00
_cell.angle_gamma   90.00
#
_symmetry.space_group_name_H-M   'P 1'
#
loop_
_entity.id
_entity.type
_entity.pdbx_description
1 polymer ?
#
loop_
_entity_poly.entity_id
_entity_poly.type
_entity_poly.pdbx_seq_one_letter_code
_entity_poly.pdbx_strand_id
1 'polypeptide(L)'
;MELSKYIKSESVELNRSAIHFADYNPRKLSDESRKTLKRGIKKFGLVGGIVVNKRTGLTVVSGHQRLSVMDELQKFPDNDYCIRVDVIDVDEQQEKELNILMNNPNAQGTWDFDALARIVPDIDWKDAGLTDADLNMIGVDYLLQTEEESSIADAQIGRAHV
;
A
#
# COMPACT_ATOMS: atom_id res chain seq x y z
N MET A 1 14.54 -2.62 -26.46
CA MET A 1 13.28 -3.20 -25.92
C MET A 1 12.27 -2.07 -25.84
N GLU A 2 11.09 -2.26 -26.37
CA GLU A 2 10.00 -1.26 -26.35
C GLU A 2 9.13 -1.42 -25.12
N LEU A 3 8.58 -0.29 -24.62
CA LEU A 3 7.58 -0.34 -23.56
C LEU A 3 6.31 -1.03 -24.04
N SER A 4 5.65 -1.76 -23.13
CA SER A 4 4.34 -2.34 -23.42
C SER A 4 3.33 -1.26 -23.82
N LYS A 5 2.47 -1.57 -24.78
CA LYS A 5 1.38 -0.68 -25.23
C LYS A 5 0.38 -0.32 -24.10
N TYR A 6 0.36 -1.07 -23.02
CA TYR A 6 -0.49 -0.83 -21.86
C TYR A 6 0.12 0.18 -20.87
N ILE A 7 1.40 0.52 -21.00
CA ILE A 7 2.04 1.57 -20.20
C ILE A 7 1.76 2.89 -20.90
N LYS A 8 0.79 3.63 -20.35
CA LYS A 8 0.32 4.92 -20.90
C LYS A 8 0.68 6.11 -20.01
N SER A 9 1.36 5.86 -18.90
CA SER A 9 1.85 6.90 -18.00
C SER A 9 3.30 7.24 -18.33
N GLU A 10 3.70 8.45 -17.99
CA GLU A 10 5.07 8.94 -18.09
C GLU A 10 5.58 9.31 -16.70
N SER A 11 6.76 8.79 -16.33
CA SER A 11 7.39 9.12 -15.05
C SER A 11 8.16 10.44 -15.16
N VAL A 12 7.80 11.40 -14.34
CA VAL A 12 8.30 12.79 -14.41
C VAL A 12 8.64 13.30 -13.01
N GLU A 13 9.66 14.14 -12.91
CA GLU A 13 9.97 14.87 -11.69
C GLU A 13 9.35 16.27 -11.74
N LEU A 14 8.56 16.60 -10.73
CA LEU A 14 7.84 17.88 -10.62
C LEU A 14 8.01 18.49 -9.24
N ASN A 15 7.88 19.81 -9.16
CA ASN A 15 7.72 20.47 -7.87
C ASN A 15 6.35 20.14 -7.27
N ARG A 16 6.30 19.94 -5.96
CA ARG A 16 5.05 19.70 -5.23
C ARG A 16 4.01 20.79 -5.49
N SER A 17 4.45 22.03 -5.57
CA SER A 17 3.58 23.19 -5.83
C SER A 17 2.82 23.13 -7.16
N ALA A 18 3.29 22.34 -8.11
CA ALA A 18 2.60 22.14 -9.40
C ALA A 18 1.46 21.13 -9.35
N ILE A 19 1.31 20.38 -8.25
CA ILE A 19 0.39 19.25 -8.11
C ILE A 19 -0.78 19.66 -7.21
N HIS A 20 -1.99 19.26 -7.57
CA HIS A 20 -3.22 19.58 -6.86
C HIS A 20 -3.95 18.32 -6.39
N PHE A 21 -4.46 18.35 -5.16
CA PHE A 21 -5.38 17.32 -4.69
C PHE A 21 -6.70 17.37 -5.46
N ALA A 22 -7.32 16.21 -5.64
CA ALA A 22 -8.67 16.13 -6.18
C ALA A 22 -9.69 16.51 -5.10
N ASP A 23 -10.56 17.46 -5.38
CA ASP A 23 -11.60 17.93 -4.45
C ASP A 23 -12.62 16.85 -4.11
N TYR A 24 -12.83 15.91 -5.03
CA TYR A 24 -13.80 14.83 -4.91
C TYR A 24 -13.25 13.55 -4.26
N ASN A 25 -12.00 13.51 -3.83
CA ASN A 25 -11.38 12.27 -3.34
C ASN A 25 -12.21 11.62 -2.20
N PRO A 26 -12.80 10.43 -2.43
CA PRO A 26 -13.71 9.82 -1.47
C PRO A 26 -12.99 9.11 -0.32
N ARG A 27 -11.68 8.92 -0.43
CA ARG A 27 -10.91 8.16 0.54
C ARG A 27 -10.55 9.02 1.76
N LYS A 28 -10.85 8.46 2.93
CA LYS A 28 -10.47 9.06 4.22
C LYS A 28 -9.48 8.14 4.92
N LEU A 29 -8.60 8.73 5.71
CA LEU A 29 -7.58 8.03 6.49
C LEU A 29 -7.81 8.34 7.97
N SER A 30 -7.85 7.31 8.81
CA SER A 30 -7.86 7.50 10.26
C SER A 30 -6.52 8.02 10.76
N ASP A 31 -6.49 8.64 11.93
CA ASP A 31 -5.24 9.12 12.55
C ASP A 31 -4.24 7.99 12.77
N GLU A 32 -4.73 6.83 13.17
CA GLU A 32 -3.91 5.63 13.37
C GLU A 32 -3.30 5.12 12.06
N SER A 33 -4.11 5.02 11.00
CA SER A 33 -3.63 4.63 9.68
C SER A 33 -2.62 5.66 9.13
N ARG A 34 -2.84 6.95 9.40
CA ARG A 34 -1.91 8.01 9.04
C ARG A 34 -0.56 7.85 9.74
N LYS A 35 -0.56 7.55 11.03
CA LYS A 35 0.68 7.28 11.80
C LYS A 35 1.44 6.09 11.24
N THR A 36 0.74 5.01 10.90
CA THR A 36 1.32 3.82 10.28
C THR A 36 1.96 4.15 8.93
N LEU A 37 1.24 4.88 8.08
CA LEU A 37 1.74 5.31 6.77
C LEU A 37 2.97 6.22 6.90
N LYS A 38 2.93 7.19 7.81
CA LYS A 38 4.04 8.11 8.09
C LYS A 38 5.29 7.36 8.56
N ARG A 39 5.13 6.40 9.45
CA ARG A 39 6.24 5.55 9.92
C ARG A 39 6.85 4.74 8.77
N GLY A 40 6.01 4.17 7.91
CA GLY A 40 6.46 3.43 6.72
C GLY A 40 7.25 4.32 5.75
N ILE A 41 6.78 5.52 5.47
CA ILE A 41 7.48 6.48 4.60
C ILE A 41 8.81 6.91 5.21
N LYS A 42 8.88 7.12 6.52
CA LYS A 42 10.14 7.44 7.22
C LYS A 42 11.15 6.28 7.16
N LYS A 43 10.69 5.05 7.28
CA LYS A 43 11.56 3.86 7.27
C LYS A 43 12.04 3.48 5.86
N PHE A 44 11.14 3.46 4.90
CA PHE A 44 11.40 2.93 3.56
C PHE A 44 11.54 4.00 2.48
N GLY A 45 11.16 5.24 2.76
CA GLY A 45 10.96 6.28 1.78
C GLY A 45 9.59 6.20 1.11
N LEU A 46 9.32 7.13 0.20
CA LEU A 46 8.10 7.09 -0.61
C LEU A 46 8.24 6.00 -1.67
N VAL A 47 7.58 4.88 -1.45
CA VAL A 47 7.52 3.75 -2.37
C VAL A 47 6.12 3.64 -2.96
N GLY A 48 6.03 3.33 -4.24
CA GLY A 48 4.79 3.37 -4.99
C GLY A 48 4.48 4.78 -5.51
N GLY A 49 4.03 4.85 -6.76
CA GLY A 49 3.88 6.11 -7.47
C GLY A 49 2.75 7.00 -6.95
N ILE A 50 2.93 8.29 -7.15
CA ILE A 50 1.84 9.27 -7.14
C ILE A 50 1.41 9.43 -8.59
N VAL A 51 0.13 9.27 -8.87
CA VAL A 51 -0.41 9.42 -10.22
C VAL A 51 -1.14 10.74 -10.34
N VAL A 52 -0.81 11.53 -11.36
CA VAL A 52 -1.43 12.83 -11.64
C VAL A 52 -1.95 12.87 -13.07
N ASN A 53 -3.05 13.60 -13.27
CA ASN A 53 -3.64 13.79 -14.59
C ASN A 53 -3.31 15.17 -15.14
N LYS A 54 -2.51 15.22 -16.20
CA LYS A 54 -2.12 16.51 -16.80
C LYS A 54 -3.30 17.26 -17.43
N ARG A 55 -4.31 16.57 -17.93
CA ARG A 55 -5.47 17.19 -18.58
C ARG A 55 -6.30 18.02 -17.63
N THR A 56 -6.29 17.70 -16.35
CA THR A 56 -6.99 18.45 -15.28
C THR A 56 -6.05 19.30 -14.43
N GLY A 57 -4.91 19.70 -14.97
CA GLY A 57 -3.97 20.58 -14.29
C GLY A 57 -3.10 19.89 -13.24
N LEU A 58 -2.66 18.66 -13.49
CA LEU A 58 -1.86 17.86 -12.57
C LEU A 58 -2.61 17.52 -11.27
N THR A 59 -3.86 17.13 -11.42
CA THR A 59 -4.68 16.65 -10.32
C THR A 59 -4.29 15.24 -9.91
N VAL A 60 -4.11 15.02 -8.62
CA VAL A 60 -3.78 13.69 -8.06
C VAL A 60 -4.93 12.72 -8.30
N VAL A 61 -4.63 11.58 -8.90
CA VAL A 61 -5.56 10.47 -9.13
C VAL A 61 -5.36 9.39 -8.08
N SER A 62 -4.12 9.09 -7.73
CA SER A 62 -3.74 8.11 -6.72
C SER A 62 -2.59 8.62 -5.89
N GLY A 63 -2.61 8.28 -4.60
CA GLY A 63 -1.57 8.63 -3.67
C GLY A 63 -1.83 9.89 -2.83
N HIS A 64 -3.07 10.36 -2.74
CA HIS A 64 -3.46 11.52 -1.93
C HIS A 64 -2.93 11.44 -0.50
N GLN A 65 -3.07 10.30 0.16
CA GLN A 65 -2.65 10.14 1.54
C GLN A 65 -1.14 10.13 1.69
N ARG A 66 -0.44 9.46 0.78
CA ARG A 66 1.03 9.46 0.75
C ARG A 66 1.60 10.85 0.48
N LEU A 67 1.00 11.58 -0.46
CA LEU A 67 1.40 12.95 -0.74
C LEU A 67 1.14 13.88 0.45
N SER A 68 0.00 13.73 1.11
CA SER A 68 -0.33 14.50 2.32
C SER A 68 0.68 14.25 3.45
N VAL A 69 1.13 13.02 3.64
CA VAL A 69 2.18 12.69 4.62
C VAL A 69 3.53 13.26 4.20
N MET A 70 3.86 13.21 2.91
CA MET A 70 5.08 13.84 2.39
C MET A 70 5.07 15.35 2.63
N ASP A 71 3.93 16.01 2.43
CA ASP A 71 3.78 17.45 2.69
C ASP A 71 4.09 17.78 4.16
N GLU A 72 3.60 16.97 5.09
CA GLU A 72 3.89 17.14 6.51
C GLU A 72 5.38 16.94 6.81
N LEU A 73 5.99 15.89 6.28
CA LEU A 73 7.41 15.58 6.49
C LEU A 73 8.35 16.62 5.89
N GLN A 74 8.00 17.16 4.73
CA GLN A 74 8.78 18.16 4.00
C GLN A 74 8.44 19.60 4.41
N LYS A 75 7.44 19.80 5.27
CA LYS A 75 6.95 21.10 5.71
C LYS A 75 6.44 21.98 4.56
N PHE A 76 5.74 21.37 3.62
CA PHE A 76 5.01 22.09 2.58
C PHE A 76 3.77 22.79 3.19
N PRO A 77 3.37 24.00 2.83
CA PRO A 77 3.87 24.82 1.72
C PRO A 77 5.08 25.73 2.05
N ASP A 78 5.56 25.77 3.29
CA ASP A 78 6.69 26.62 3.68
C ASP A 78 7.96 26.27 2.89
N ASN A 79 8.15 24.97 2.62
CA ASN A 79 9.19 24.45 1.74
C ASN A 79 8.55 23.69 0.58
N ASP A 80 8.86 24.08 -0.63
CA ASP A 80 8.55 23.28 -1.81
C ASP A 80 9.56 22.15 -1.95
N TYR A 81 9.17 21.05 -2.60
CA TYR A 81 10.07 19.93 -2.83
C TYR A 81 9.78 19.25 -4.16
N CYS A 82 10.79 18.57 -4.70
CA CYS A 82 10.68 17.81 -5.93
C CYS A 82 10.18 16.40 -5.64
N ILE A 83 9.26 15.92 -6.47
CA ILE A 83 8.66 14.59 -6.34
C ILE A 83 8.55 13.92 -7.71
N ARG A 84 8.80 12.62 -7.75
CA ARG A 84 8.59 11.82 -8.95
C ARG A 84 7.14 11.35 -8.99
N VAL A 85 6.47 11.56 -10.11
CA VAL A 85 5.07 11.21 -10.34
C VAL A 85 4.90 10.49 -11.67
N ASP A 86 3.85 9.70 -11.77
CA ASP A 86 3.39 9.14 -13.03
C ASP A 86 2.28 10.03 -13.60
N VAL A 87 2.54 10.60 -14.76
CA VAL A 87 1.61 11.51 -15.44
C VAL A 87 0.77 10.74 -16.43
N ILE A 88 -0.55 10.88 -16.32
CA ILE A 88 -1.53 10.35 -17.27
C ILE A 88 -2.24 11.48 -18.02
N ASP A 89 -2.91 11.14 -19.10
CA ASP A 89 -3.67 12.08 -19.94
C ASP A 89 -5.03 11.50 -20.26
N VAL A 90 -5.98 11.71 -19.36
CA VAL A 90 -7.35 11.19 -19.48
C VAL A 90 -8.37 12.30 -19.22
N ASP A 91 -9.60 12.10 -19.70
CA ASP A 91 -10.69 13.03 -19.40
C ASP A 91 -11.14 12.96 -17.91
N GLU A 92 -11.97 13.89 -17.50
CA GLU A 92 -12.40 14.00 -16.10
C GLU A 92 -13.20 12.80 -15.61
N GLN A 93 -14.01 12.18 -16.47
CA GLN A 93 -14.75 10.97 -16.13
C GLN A 93 -13.80 9.79 -15.87
N GLN A 94 -12.85 9.56 -16.76
CA GLN A 94 -11.84 8.52 -16.63
C GLN A 94 -10.93 8.75 -15.40
N GLU A 95 -10.61 10.00 -15.09
CA GLU A 95 -9.89 10.36 -13.89
C GLU A 95 -10.61 9.87 -12.62
N LYS A 96 -11.92 10.14 -12.51
CA LYS A 96 -12.75 9.69 -11.39
C LYS A 96 -12.87 8.17 -11.33
N GLU A 97 -13.05 7.52 -12.47
CA GLU A 97 -13.08 6.05 -12.56
C GLU A 97 -11.77 5.44 -12.09
N LEU A 98 -10.63 5.98 -12.50
CA LEU A 98 -9.31 5.54 -12.07
C LEU A 98 -9.06 5.78 -10.59
N ASN A 99 -9.48 6.93 -10.06
CA ASN A 99 -9.36 7.21 -8.63
C ASN A 99 -10.07 6.13 -7.80
N ILE A 100 -11.26 5.73 -8.19
CA ILE A 100 -12.01 4.66 -7.53
C ILE A 100 -11.33 3.31 -7.74
N LEU A 101 -10.97 2.97 -8.97
CA LEU A 101 -10.37 1.68 -9.32
C LEU A 101 -9.08 1.41 -8.53
N MET A 102 -8.20 2.39 -8.45
CA MET A 102 -6.90 2.26 -7.79
C MET A 102 -7.00 2.13 -6.26
N ASN A 103 -8.14 2.49 -5.69
CA ASN A 103 -8.41 2.41 -4.25
C ASN A 103 -9.49 1.39 -3.90
N ASN A 104 -10.03 0.67 -4.88
CA ASN A 104 -11.15 -0.22 -4.69
C ASN A 104 -10.69 -1.58 -4.17
N PRO A 105 -11.16 -2.03 -3.00
CA PRO A 105 -10.83 -3.35 -2.47
C PRO A 105 -11.16 -4.50 -3.43
N ASN A 106 -12.20 -4.35 -4.25
CA ASN A 106 -12.57 -5.35 -5.25
C ASN A 106 -11.49 -5.58 -6.33
N ALA A 107 -10.60 -4.61 -6.52
CA ALA A 107 -9.48 -4.69 -7.47
C ALA A 107 -8.15 -5.03 -6.81
N GLN A 108 -8.07 -5.11 -5.48
CA GLN A 108 -6.84 -5.32 -4.73
C GLN A 108 -6.68 -6.75 -4.21
N GLY A 109 -7.75 -7.53 -4.20
CA GLY A 109 -7.73 -8.88 -3.64
C GLY A 109 -7.78 -8.94 -2.11
N THR A 110 -7.61 -10.12 -1.58
CA THR A 110 -7.63 -10.40 -0.14
C THR A 110 -6.35 -11.13 0.28
N TRP A 111 -6.09 -11.15 1.59
CA TRP A 111 -4.95 -11.89 2.13
C TRP A 111 -5.18 -13.40 2.07
N ASP A 112 -4.15 -14.12 1.67
CA ASP A 112 -3.98 -15.54 2.01
C ASP A 112 -3.33 -15.60 3.40
N PHE A 113 -4.13 -15.93 4.41
CA PHE A 113 -3.68 -15.91 5.81
C PHE A 113 -2.63 -16.98 6.11
N ASP A 114 -2.66 -18.12 5.44
CA ASP A 114 -1.65 -19.17 5.59
C ASP A 114 -0.28 -18.70 5.06
N ALA A 115 -0.28 -18.07 3.89
CA ALA A 115 0.93 -17.49 3.32
C ALA A 115 1.46 -16.33 4.19
N LEU A 116 0.56 -15.49 4.71
CA LEU A 116 0.93 -14.36 5.56
C LEU A 116 1.52 -14.83 6.89
N ALA A 117 0.97 -15.87 7.50
CA ALA A 117 1.47 -16.48 8.73
C ALA A 117 2.92 -16.96 8.60
N ARG A 118 3.33 -17.43 7.43
CA ARG A 118 4.70 -17.85 7.16
C ARG A 118 5.69 -16.69 7.06
N ILE A 119 5.21 -15.50 6.69
CA ILE A 119 6.05 -14.31 6.49
C ILE A 119 6.19 -13.51 7.79
N VAL A 120 5.14 -13.44 8.61
CA VAL A 120 5.07 -12.60 9.82
C VAL A 120 6.26 -12.80 10.77
N PRO A 121 6.78 -14.02 11.05
CA PRO A 121 7.93 -14.18 11.91
C PRO A 121 9.23 -13.51 11.43
N ASP A 122 9.33 -13.24 10.13
CA ASP A 122 10.52 -12.70 9.49
C ASP A 122 10.50 -11.17 9.34
N ILE A 123 9.43 -10.51 9.78
CA ILE A 123 9.20 -9.07 9.57
C ILE A 123 8.81 -8.33 10.85
N ASP A 124 8.94 -7.01 10.81
CA ASP A 124 8.25 -6.13 11.75
C ASP A 124 6.82 -5.90 11.21
N TRP A 125 5.87 -6.63 11.77
CA TRP A 125 4.49 -6.61 11.29
C TRP A 125 3.78 -5.25 11.49
N LYS A 126 4.19 -4.48 12.50
CA LYS A 126 3.67 -3.11 12.72
C LYS A 126 4.11 -2.18 11.61
N ASP A 127 5.37 -2.26 11.19
CA ASP A 127 5.89 -1.48 10.07
C ASP A 127 5.29 -1.91 8.73
N ALA A 128 4.88 -3.17 8.61
CA ALA A 128 4.11 -3.66 7.47
C ALA A 128 2.65 -3.20 7.48
N GLY A 129 2.19 -2.54 8.54
CA GLY A 129 0.83 -2.03 8.66
C GLY A 129 -0.21 -3.04 9.13
N LEU A 130 0.21 -4.22 9.57
CA LEU A 130 -0.70 -5.19 10.15
C LEU A 130 -1.20 -4.73 11.52
N THR A 131 -2.43 -5.10 11.85
CA THR A 131 -3.09 -4.79 13.12
C THR A 131 -3.15 -6.00 14.04
N ASP A 132 -3.47 -5.79 15.32
CA ASP A 132 -3.72 -6.89 16.26
C ASP A 132 -4.83 -7.81 15.78
N ALA A 133 -5.85 -7.26 15.10
CA ALA A 133 -6.93 -8.05 14.50
C ALA A 133 -6.42 -8.97 13.39
N ASP A 134 -5.51 -8.48 12.54
CA ASP A 134 -4.86 -9.29 11.51
C ASP A 134 -4.04 -10.42 12.14
N LEU A 135 -3.28 -10.12 13.18
CA LEU A 135 -2.49 -11.13 13.90
C LEU A 135 -3.36 -12.18 14.58
N ASN A 136 -4.50 -11.79 15.14
CA ASN A 136 -5.43 -12.74 15.74
C ASN A 136 -5.99 -13.71 14.69
N MET A 137 -6.31 -13.23 13.50
CA MET A 137 -6.75 -14.09 12.38
C MET A 137 -5.64 -15.03 11.91
N ILE A 138 -4.41 -14.50 11.75
CA ILE A 138 -3.21 -15.26 11.39
C ILE A 138 -2.89 -16.27 12.51
N GLY A 139 -3.00 -15.89 13.77
CA GLY A 139 -2.67 -16.70 14.95
C GLY A 139 -3.55 -17.94 15.09
N VAL A 140 -4.83 -17.85 14.75
CA VAL A 140 -5.73 -19.02 14.77
C VAL A 140 -5.24 -20.06 13.75
N ASP A 141 -4.93 -19.65 12.53
CA ASP A 141 -4.44 -20.54 11.49
C ASP A 141 -3.06 -21.12 11.84
N TYR A 142 -2.18 -20.31 12.40
CA TYR A 142 -0.84 -20.73 12.82
C TYR A 142 -0.90 -21.79 13.96
N LEU A 143 -1.76 -21.59 14.95
CA LEU A 143 -1.93 -22.53 16.05
C LEU A 143 -2.50 -23.87 15.57
N LEU A 144 -3.45 -23.84 14.63
CA LEU A 144 -3.99 -25.06 14.03
C LEU A 144 -2.92 -25.85 13.26
N GLN A 145 -2.08 -25.17 12.49
CA GLN A 145 -0.96 -25.81 11.75
C GLN A 145 0.07 -26.43 12.70
N THR A 146 0.44 -25.72 13.78
CA THR A 146 1.42 -26.25 14.76
C THR A 146 0.86 -27.45 15.53
N GLU A 147 -0.41 -27.51 15.78
CA GLU A 147 -1.07 -28.69 16.39
C GLU A 147 -1.05 -29.90 15.44
N GLU A 148 -1.30 -29.68 14.14
CA GLU A 148 -1.22 -30.76 13.15
C GLU A 148 0.22 -31.29 13.00
N GLU A 149 1.22 -30.40 12.90
CA GLU A 149 2.62 -30.80 12.83
C GLU A 149 3.08 -31.54 14.09
N SER A 150 2.67 -31.07 15.26
CA SER A 150 2.96 -31.74 16.54
C SER A 150 2.34 -33.13 16.60
N SER A 151 1.10 -33.28 16.17
CA SER A 151 0.39 -34.57 16.16
C SER A 151 1.04 -35.57 15.19
N ILE A 152 1.54 -35.11 14.04
CA ILE A 152 2.26 -35.92 13.06
C ILE A 152 3.61 -36.36 13.62
N ALA A 153 4.34 -35.46 14.28
CA ALA A 153 5.63 -35.76 14.91
C ALA A 153 5.47 -36.79 16.03
N ASP A 154 4.47 -36.64 16.88
CA ASP A 154 4.16 -37.60 17.95
C ASP A 154 3.76 -38.97 17.41
N ALA A 155 2.99 -39.02 16.33
CA ALA A 155 2.62 -40.25 15.65
C ALA A 155 3.83 -40.97 15.03
N GLN A 156 4.80 -40.23 14.49
CA GLN A 156 6.03 -40.77 13.95
C GLN A 156 6.98 -41.31 15.06
N ILE A 157 7.08 -40.61 16.17
CA ILE A 157 7.87 -41.04 17.35
C ILE A 157 7.23 -42.30 17.96
N GLY A 158 5.93 -42.37 18.10
CA GLY A 158 5.24 -43.56 18.59
C GLY A 158 5.42 -44.79 17.73
N ARG A 159 5.58 -44.67 16.41
CA ARG A 159 5.90 -45.77 15.49
C ARG A 159 7.35 -46.23 15.58
N ALA A 160 8.28 -45.35 15.94
CA ALA A 160 9.71 -45.67 16.04
C ALA A 160 10.04 -46.45 17.33
N HIS A 161 9.16 -46.46 18.35
CA HIS A 161 9.32 -47.15 19.63
C HIS A 161 8.60 -48.52 19.71
N VAL A 162 7.94 -48.90 18.63
CA VAL A 162 7.34 -50.23 18.48
C VAL A 162 8.23 -51.16 17.64
#